data_97f3f5bacbc6613991af02716e664c7a
#
_entry.id   97f3f5bacbc6613991af02716e664c7a
#
_cell.length_a   1.000
_cell.length_b   1.000
_cell.length_c   1.000
_cell.angle_alpha   90.00
_cell.angle_beta   90.00
_cell.angle_gamma   90.00
#
_symmetry.space_group_name_H-M   'P 1'
#
loop_
_entity.id
_entity.type
_entity.pdbx_description
1 polymer ?
#
loop_
_entity_poly.entity_id
_entity_poly.type
_entity_poly.pdbx_seq_one_letter_code
_entity_poly.pdbx_strand_id
1 'polypeptide(L)' 'MKSNERVRKELTERRVMHWELAKKLGINETTLCRRLRVELPEEEQDRLISIIQDIQKEGV' A
#
# COMPACT_ATOMS: atom_id res chain seq x y z
N MET A 1 -3.68 -13.65 -12.11
CA MET A 1 -2.79 -12.47 -12.02
C MET A 1 -3.14 -11.67 -10.77
N LYS A 2 -2.17 -11.24 -10.00
CA LYS A 2 -2.43 -10.47 -8.78
C LYS A 2 -2.53 -9.00 -9.09
N SER A 3 -3.61 -8.38 -8.61
CA SER A 3 -3.78 -6.95 -8.78
C SER A 3 -2.78 -6.19 -7.93
N ASN A 4 -2.24 -5.08 -8.48
CA ASN A 4 -1.35 -4.18 -7.76
C ASN A 4 -0.11 -4.88 -7.24
N GLU A 5 0.47 -5.73 -8.07
CA GLU A 5 1.62 -6.54 -7.68
C GLU A 5 2.80 -5.70 -7.17
N ARG A 6 3.05 -4.55 -7.80
CA ARG A 6 4.13 -3.65 -7.38
C ARG A 6 3.90 -3.14 -5.96
N VAL A 7 2.66 -2.77 -5.65
CA VAL A 7 2.31 -2.26 -4.33
C VAL A 7 2.45 -3.38 -3.29
N ARG A 8 1.95 -4.57 -3.61
CA ARG A 8 2.03 -5.71 -2.70
C ARG A 8 3.47 -6.12 -2.44
N LYS A 9 4.29 -6.08 -3.47
CA LYS A 9 5.70 -6.40 -3.34
C LYS A 9 6.40 -5.41 -2.42
N GLU A 10 6.11 -4.12 -2.59
CA GLU A 10 6.70 -3.08 -1.76
C GLU A 10 6.32 -3.26 -0.29
N LEU A 11 5.05 -3.57 -0.04
CA LEU A 11 4.59 -3.84 1.33
C LEU A 11 5.37 -4.98 1.96
N THR A 12 5.53 -6.07 1.22
CA THR A 12 6.22 -7.25 1.70
C THR A 12 7.71 -6.98 1.94
N GLU A 13 8.36 -6.34 0.99
CA GLU A 13 9.80 -6.09 1.09
C GLU A 13 10.15 -5.12 2.21
N ARG A 14 9.28 -4.16 2.46
CA ARG A 14 9.52 -3.17 3.51
C ARG A 14 8.84 -3.54 4.82
N ARG A 15 8.18 -4.69 4.86
CA ARG A 15 7.51 -5.20 6.05
C ARG A 15 6.48 -4.23 6.61
N VAL A 16 5.79 -3.55 5.71
CA VAL A 16 4.70 -2.63 6.07
C VAL A 16 3.40 -3.41 6.00
N MET A 17 2.63 -3.33 7.07
CA MET A 17 1.35 -4.01 7.16
C MET A 17 0.26 -3.19 6.48
N HIS A 18 -0.79 -3.89 6.01
CA HIS A 18 -1.90 -3.21 5.37
C HIS A 18 -2.56 -2.17 6.28
N TRP A 19 -2.67 -2.47 7.58
CA TRP A 19 -3.31 -1.52 8.50
C TRP A 19 -2.48 -0.25 8.65
N GLU A 20 -1.17 -0.35 8.55
CA GLU A 20 -0.30 0.82 8.63
C GLU A 20 -0.52 1.72 7.41
N LEU A 21 -0.60 1.13 6.24
CA LEU A 21 -0.87 1.88 5.01
C LEU A 21 -2.26 2.51 5.05
N ALA A 22 -3.26 1.75 5.50
CA ALA A 22 -4.62 2.25 5.62
C ALA A 22 -4.69 3.44 6.57
N LYS A 23 -3.97 3.38 7.67
CA LYS A 23 -3.92 4.46 8.64
C LYS A 23 -3.36 5.74 8.02
N LYS A 24 -2.29 5.62 7.26
CA LYS A 24 -1.70 6.76 6.57
C LYS A 24 -2.64 7.35 5.53
N LEU A 25 -3.45 6.51 4.89
CA LEU A 25 -4.42 6.96 3.90
C LEU A 25 -5.69 7.52 4.52
N GLY A 26 -5.88 7.34 5.83
CA GLY A 26 -7.10 7.78 6.51
C GLY A 26 -8.31 6.91 6.21
N ILE A 27 -8.10 5.65 5.88
CA ILE A 27 -9.18 4.69 5.60
C ILE A 27 -8.96 3.46 6.47
N ASN A 28 -9.96 2.58 6.53
CA ASN A 28 -9.79 1.35 7.29
C ASN A 28 -9.18 0.26 6.41
N GLU A 29 -8.66 -0.78 7.06
CA GLU A 29 -7.98 -1.86 6.38
C GLU A 29 -8.86 -2.59 5.38
N THR A 30 -10.12 -2.79 5.71
CA THR A 30 -11.07 -3.45 4.83
C THR A 30 -11.22 -2.68 3.52
N THR A 31 -11.31 -1.35 3.61
CA THR A 31 -11.43 -0.49 2.45
C THR A 31 -10.17 -0.60 1.58
N LEU A 32 -9.02 -0.60 2.22
CA LEU A 32 -7.75 -0.74 1.49
C LEU A 32 -7.69 -2.07 0.76
N CYS A 33 -8.05 -3.16 1.42
CA CYS A 33 -8.05 -4.48 0.80
C CYS A 33 -8.96 -4.54 -0.42
N ARG A 34 -10.13 -3.89 -0.34
CA ARG A 34 -11.03 -3.81 -1.47
C ARG A 34 -10.40 -3.09 -2.65
N ARG A 35 -9.76 -1.98 -2.39
CA ARG A 35 -9.10 -1.21 -3.45
C ARG A 35 -8.01 -2.01 -4.13
N LEU A 36 -7.28 -2.80 -3.36
CA LEU A 36 -6.20 -3.60 -3.90
C LEU A 36 -6.64 -4.82 -4.69
N ARG A 37 -7.93 -5.16 -4.65
CA ARG A 37 -8.47 -6.25 -5.46
C ARG A 37 -8.63 -5.85 -6.92
N VAL A 38 -8.71 -4.55 -7.18
CA VAL A 38 -8.85 -4.02 -8.54
C VAL A 38 -7.54 -3.36 -8.91
N GLU A 39 -7.06 -3.63 -10.12
CA GLU A 39 -5.81 -3.04 -10.58
C GLU A 39 -5.95 -1.53 -10.60
N LEU A 40 -5.10 -0.83 -9.85
CA LEU A 40 -5.11 0.61 -9.77
C LEU A 40 -4.32 1.24 -10.93
N PRO A 41 -4.67 2.47 -11.34
CA PRO A 41 -3.85 3.19 -12.31
C PRO A 41 -2.42 3.32 -11.81
N GLU A 42 -1.49 3.40 -12.73
CA GLU A 42 -0.07 3.48 -12.39
C GLU A 42 0.24 4.65 -11.44
N GLU A 43 -0.41 5.78 -11.66
CA GLU A 43 -0.22 6.95 -10.79
C GLU A 43 -0.60 6.66 -9.36
N GLU A 44 -1.69 5.94 -9.15
CA GLU A 44 -2.12 5.57 -7.80
C GLU A 44 -1.17 4.58 -7.17
N GLN A 45 -0.69 3.62 -7.96
CA GLN A 45 0.28 2.66 -7.46
C GLN A 45 1.55 3.38 -7.00
N ASP A 46 2.02 4.33 -7.78
CA ASP A 46 3.22 5.10 -7.44
C ASP A 46 3.01 5.89 -6.15
N ARG A 47 1.82 6.45 -5.97
CA ARG A 47 1.49 7.19 -4.76
C ARG A 47 1.51 6.27 -3.54
N LEU A 48 0.91 5.09 -3.65
CA LEU A 48 0.90 4.14 -2.55
C LEU A 48 2.31 3.67 -2.21
N ILE A 49 3.11 3.41 -3.21
CA ILE A 49 4.51 3.00 -3.00
C ILE A 49 5.27 4.09 -2.25
N SER A 50 5.07 5.35 -2.63
CA SER A 50 5.70 6.48 -1.95
C SER A 50 5.30 6.54 -0.48
N ILE A 51 4.02 6.33 -0.19
CA ILE A 51 3.51 6.33 1.18
C ILE A 51 4.11 5.16 1.97
N ILE A 52 4.22 4.00 1.37
CA ILE A 52 4.83 2.83 2.01
C ILE A 52 6.28 3.14 2.41
N GLN A 53 7.01 3.80 1.53
CA GLN A 53 8.38 4.17 1.81
C GLN A 53 8.47 5.15 2.98
N ASP A 54 7.52 6.07 3.07
CA ASP A 54 7.45 7.01 4.19
C ASP A 54 7.18 6.31 5.51
N ILE A 55 6.29 5.32 5.50
CA ILE A 55 5.98 4.56 6.70
C ILE A 55 7.22 3.85 7.23
N GLN A 56 7.95 3.20 6.34
CA GLN A 56 9.17 2.50 6.74
C GLN A 56 10.19 3.47 7.31
N LYS A 57 10.29 4.64 6.71
CA LYS A 57 11.22 5.66 7.15
C LYS A 57 10.91 6.14 8.56
N GLU A 58 9.62 6.28 8.87
CA GLU A 58 9.17 6.71 10.18
C GLU A 58 9.37 5.62 11.24
N GLY A 59 9.32 4.37 10.83
CA GLY A 59 9.40 3.24 11.75
C GLY A 59 10.80 2.87 12.18
N VAL A 60 11.78 3.55 11.67
CA VAL A 60 13.20 3.26 12.00
C VAL A 60 13.62 3.86 13.31
#